data_570013fb6e72a6f00cd319a65d5dbbbc
#
_entry.id   570013fb6e72a6f00cd319a65d5dbbbc
#
_cell.length_a   1.000
_cell.length_b   1.000
_cell.length_c   1.000
_cell.angle_alpha   90.00
_cell.angle_beta   90.00
_cell.angle_gamma   90.00
#
_symmetry.space_group_name_H-M   'P 1'
#
loop_
_entity.id
_entity.type
_entity.pdbx_description
1 polymer ?
#
loop_
_entity_poly.entity_id
_entity_poly.type
_entity_poly.pdbx_seq_one_letter_code
_entity_poly.pdbx_strand_id
1 'polypeptide(L)'
;MKRILLFALVAFSVQTFAQNTPCVPDAMNQDSLFGLWPDTIQNLPSADEGVYYESYVQLKTPDVASEVPDVPIQFASLGIDSIGLVEALGLPSGIQMTCDEPSCVYPGNSIGCINIFGTTNAVGVHDLEFKVDGWVTAPIIGVVSMSVAVGDYVYLTGYKLVVNGSGSDVKLIHSNTFEVLQNTPNPFTGITSISYNLMQQRNVSFSVYNLMGAKVMEQQYFANAGTNTIELSANDLESGIYFYTLSNGEEIVTKRMIVASK
;
A
#
# COMPACT_ATOMS: atom_id res chain seq x y z
N MET A 1 -56.02 47.98 0.50
CA MET A 1 -54.59 47.92 0.82
C MET A 1 -54.22 46.48 1.17
N LYS A 2 -53.73 45.68 0.21
CA LYS A 2 -53.31 44.29 0.43
C LYS A 2 -51.83 44.29 0.74
N ARG A 3 -51.47 43.85 1.97
CA ARG A 3 -50.05 43.65 2.37
C ARG A 3 -49.64 42.25 1.92
N ILE A 4 -48.72 42.17 0.98
CA ILE A 4 -48.04 40.93 0.55
C ILE A 4 -46.88 40.71 1.52
N LEU A 5 -46.94 39.65 2.31
CA LEU A 5 -45.82 39.17 3.12
C LEU A 5 -44.92 38.31 2.21
N LEU A 6 -43.71 38.80 1.96
CA LEU A 6 -42.65 38.04 1.29
C LEU A 6 -41.97 37.16 2.34
N PHE A 7 -42.19 35.86 2.28
CA PHE A 7 -41.38 34.87 3.00
C PHE A 7 -40.07 34.62 2.26
N ALA A 8 -38.97 35.11 2.80
CA ALA A 8 -37.64 34.77 2.34
C ALA A 8 -37.29 33.34 2.84
N LEU A 9 -37.27 32.36 1.94
CA LEU A 9 -36.75 31.06 2.21
C LEU A 9 -35.21 31.13 2.25
N VAL A 10 -34.65 31.12 3.47
CA VAL A 10 -33.19 30.93 3.66
C VAL A 10 -32.90 29.45 3.47
N ALA A 11 -32.33 29.08 2.31
CA ALA A 11 -31.81 27.75 2.09
C ALA A 11 -30.52 27.60 2.93
N PHE A 12 -30.63 26.90 4.04
CA PHE A 12 -29.46 26.40 4.76
C PHE A 12 -28.83 25.28 3.94
N SER A 13 -27.73 25.57 3.25
CA SER A 13 -26.88 24.52 2.71
C SER A 13 -26.19 23.82 3.86
N VAL A 14 -26.69 22.63 4.22
CA VAL A 14 -25.98 21.70 5.11
C VAL A 14 -24.76 21.21 4.34
N GLN A 15 -23.61 21.77 4.62
CA GLN A 15 -22.36 21.16 4.19
C GLN A 15 -22.18 19.89 5.01
N THR A 16 -22.44 18.77 4.38
CA THR A 16 -22.02 17.46 4.91
C THR A 16 -20.50 17.44 4.85
N PHE A 17 -19.87 17.69 5.99
CA PHE A 17 -18.47 17.31 6.17
C PHE A 17 -18.43 15.79 6.04
N ALA A 18 -17.63 15.27 5.11
CA ALA A 18 -17.29 13.87 5.08
C ALA A 18 -16.72 13.55 6.47
N GLN A 19 -17.38 12.67 7.22
CA GLN A 19 -16.86 12.21 8.50
C GLN A 19 -15.69 11.29 8.15
N ASN A 20 -14.46 11.74 8.46
CA ASN A 20 -13.31 10.85 8.43
C ASN A 20 -13.65 9.67 9.33
N THR A 21 -13.72 8.49 8.73
CA THR A 21 -13.88 7.26 9.49
C THR A 21 -12.65 7.12 10.38
N PRO A 22 -12.79 6.96 11.70
CA PRO A 22 -11.61 6.82 12.54
C PRO A 22 -10.84 5.57 12.11
N CYS A 23 -9.56 5.73 11.85
CA CYS A 23 -8.68 4.60 11.60
C CYS A 23 -8.64 3.72 12.86
N VAL A 24 -9.01 2.47 12.70
CA VAL A 24 -8.91 1.46 13.76
C VAL A 24 -7.72 0.56 13.42
N PRO A 25 -6.67 0.57 14.24
CA PRO A 25 -5.52 -0.30 14.01
C PRO A 25 -5.93 -1.79 13.94
N ASP A 26 -5.41 -2.50 12.94
CA ASP A 26 -5.67 -3.93 12.79
C ASP A 26 -4.97 -4.70 13.93
N ALA A 27 -5.72 -5.59 14.58
CA ALA A 27 -5.19 -6.44 15.64
C ALA A 27 -4.01 -7.31 15.18
N MET A 28 -3.95 -7.67 13.88
CA MET A 28 -2.85 -8.45 13.32
C MET A 28 -1.50 -7.72 13.37
N ASN A 29 -1.50 -6.39 13.39
CA ASN A 29 -0.28 -5.59 13.40
C ASN A 29 0.22 -5.31 14.82
N GLN A 30 -0.58 -5.63 15.86
CA GLN A 30 -0.22 -5.35 17.25
C GLN A 30 0.98 -6.16 17.76
N ASP A 31 1.12 -7.38 17.29
CA ASP A 31 2.21 -8.29 17.68
C ASP A 31 3.48 -8.11 16.82
N SER A 32 3.44 -7.21 15.82
CA SER A 32 4.62 -6.87 15.02
C SER A 32 5.61 -6.07 15.85
N LEU A 33 6.92 -6.24 15.59
CA LEU A 33 7.96 -5.45 16.26
C LEU A 33 7.86 -3.98 15.84
N PHE A 34 7.81 -3.74 14.53
CA PHE A 34 7.58 -2.42 13.93
C PHE A 34 7.11 -2.60 12.48
N GLY A 35 6.60 -1.55 11.86
CA GLY A 35 6.25 -1.58 10.44
C GLY A 35 5.23 -0.52 10.03
N LEU A 36 4.99 -0.50 8.72
CA LEU A 36 3.93 0.28 8.07
C LEU A 36 3.08 -0.64 7.22
N TRP A 37 1.76 -0.47 7.25
CA TRP A 37 0.80 -1.25 6.46
C TRP A 37 -0.24 -0.34 5.80
N PRO A 38 -0.44 -0.42 4.47
CA PRO A 38 0.26 -1.34 3.56
C PRO A 38 1.77 -1.06 3.51
N ASP A 39 2.54 -2.10 3.20
CA ASP A 39 3.98 -1.97 2.96
C ASP A 39 4.25 -1.46 1.53
N THR A 40 5.51 -1.25 1.17
CA THR A 40 5.91 -0.77 -0.16
C THR A 40 5.69 -1.80 -1.28
N ILE A 41 5.40 -3.06 -0.96
CA ILE A 41 5.05 -4.12 -1.91
C ILE A 41 3.56 -4.09 -2.21
N GLN A 42 2.72 -3.98 -1.17
CA GLN A 42 1.26 -3.84 -1.31
C GLN A 42 0.88 -2.47 -1.85
N ASN A 43 1.55 -1.44 -1.35
CA ASN A 43 1.34 -0.03 -1.67
C ASN A 43 -0.06 0.50 -1.35
N LEU A 44 -0.29 1.78 -1.59
CA LEU A 44 -1.60 2.40 -1.39
C LEU A 44 -2.60 1.96 -2.48
N PRO A 45 -3.88 1.78 -2.14
CA PRO A 45 -4.94 1.63 -3.15
C PRO A 45 -4.91 2.78 -4.15
N SER A 46 -5.30 2.53 -5.40
CA SER A 46 -5.37 3.58 -6.40
C SER A 46 -6.54 4.53 -6.14
N ALA A 47 -6.35 5.81 -6.45
CA ALA A 47 -7.38 6.83 -6.51
C ALA A 47 -7.93 6.97 -7.93
N ASP A 48 -9.14 7.50 -8.09
CA ASP A 48 -9.70 7.87 -9.38
C ASP A 48 -9.82 9.40 -9.49
N GLU A 49 -9.55 9.94 -10.69
CA GLU A 49 -9.61 11.38 -10.97
C GLU A 49 -10.97 11.97 -10.60
N GLY A 50 -10.97 13.05 -9.83
CA GLY A 50 -12.17 13.77 -9.42
C GLY A 50 -13.04 13.04 -8.38
N VAL A 51 -12.66 11.84 -7.96
CA VAL A 51 -13.36 11.06 -6.93
C VAL A 51 -12.69 11.26 -5.58
N TYR A 52 -13.49 11.32 -4.51
CA TYR A 52 -12.95 11.37 -3.16
C TYR A 52 -12.23 10.05 -2.83
N TYR A 53 -10.98 10.18 -2.45
CA TYR A 53 -10.09 9.11 -2.05
C TYR A 53 -9.91 9.13 -0.53
N GLU A 54 -9.87 7.97 0.08
CA GLU A 54 -9.50 7.80 1.48
C GLU A 54 -8.80 6.46 1.67
N SER A 55 -7.65 6.49 2.31
CA SER A 55 -6.87 5.31 2.64
C SER A 55 -6.08 5.53 3.92
N TYR A 56 -5.77 4.45 4.61
CA TYR A 56 -5.06 4.47 5.88
C TYR A 56 -3.72 3.76 5.77
N VAL A 57 -2.70 4.35 6.37
CA VAL A 57 -1.43 3.69 6.66
C VAL A 57 -1.36 3.47 8.16
N GLN A 58 -1.34 2.22 8.59
CA GLN A 58 -1.11 1.86 9.98
C GLN A 58 0.39 1.81 10.24
N LEU A 59 0.80 2.23 11.40
CA LEU A 59 2.19 2.15 11.83
C LEU A 59 2.29 1.46 13.18
N LYS A 60 3.35 0.69 13.37
CA LYS A 60 3.82 0.16 14.66
C LYS A 60 5.20 0.71 14.91
N THR A 61 5.36 1.44 16.01
CA THR A 61 6.65 1.95 16.43
C THR A 61 7.45 0.87 17.16
N PRO A 62 8.79 0.80 16.98
CA PRO A 62 9.63 -0.13 17.72
C PRO A 62 9.74 0.25 19.20
N ASP A 63 10.12 -0.70 20.04
CA ASP A 63 10.41 -0.48 21.46
C ASP A 63 11.88 -0.08 21.68
N VAL A 64 12.76 -0.72 20.93
CA VAL A 64 14.21 -0.47 20.99
C VAL A 64 14.78 -0.25 19.59
N ALA A 65 15.85 0.53 19.52
CA ALA A 65 16.43 0.91 18.23
C ALA A 65 16.98 -0.29 17.43
N SER A 66 17.36 -1.40 18.08
CA SER A 66 17.81 -2.62 17.41
C SER A 66 16.74 -3.35 16.60
N GLU A 67 15.48 -3.02 16.79
CA GLU A 67 14.37 -3.56 15.99
C GLU A 67 14.30 -2.91 14.59
N VAL A 68 14.92 -1.74 14.43
CA VAL A 68 14.97 -1.01 13.14
C VAL A 68 16.19 -1.48 12.34
N PRO A 69 16.03 -1.86 11.07
CA PRO A 69 17.16 -2.22 10.21
C PRO A 69 18.17 -1.08 10.07
N ASP A 70 19.43 -1.44 9.87
CA ASP A 70 20.53 -0.52 9.56
C ASP A 70 20.83 0.52 10.65
N VAL A 71 20.28 0.39 11.87
CA VAL A 71 20.64 1.25 12.98
C VAL A 71 22.10 0.98 13.39
N PRO A 72 22.93 2.02 13.50
CA PRO A 72 24.31 1.88 13.95
C PRO A 72 24.39 1.22 15.34
N ILE A 73 25.31 0.27 15.49
CA ILE A 73 25.43 -0.59 16.68
C ILE A 73 25.51 0.19 18.00
N GLN A 74 26.08 1.39 17.98
CA GLN A 74 26.19 2.27 19.14
C GLN A 74 24.82 2.77 19.66
N PHE A 75 23.77 2.74 18.81
CA PHE A 75 22.42 3.16 19.15
C PHE A 75 21.47 1.99 19.38
N ALA A 76 21.88 0.76 19.01
CA ALA A 76 21.01 -0.42 19.00
C ALA A 76 20.34 -0.72 20.36
N SER A 77 20.98 -0.40 21.47
CA SER A 77 20.45 -0.65 22.82
C SER A 77 19.59 0.49 23.38
N LEU A 78 19.41 1.59 22.63
CA LEU A 78 18.61 2.71 23.10
C LEU A 78 17.13 2.40 22.98
N GLY A 79 16.36 2.72 24.03
CA GLY A 79 14.89 2.69 23.97
C GLY A 79 14.36 3.79 23.04
N ILE A 80 13.37 3.45 22.24
CA ILE A 80 12.62 4.41 21.43
C ILE A 80 11.60 5.11 22.34
N ASP A 81 11.77 6.41 22.52
CA ASP A 81 10.81 7.24 23.25
C ASP A 81 9.56 7.47 22.38
N SER A 82 9.79 7.89 21.15
CA SER A 82 8.71 8.14 20.19
C SER A 82 9.23 8.19 18.75
N ILE A 83 8.32 8.04 17.79
CA ILE A 83 8.56 8.29 16.36
C ILE A 83 7.49 9.25 15.84
N GLY A 84 7.91 10.28 15.13
CA GLY A 84 7.04 11.28 14.54
C GLY A 84 7.10 11.30 13.03
N LEU A 85 5.93 11.38 12.41
CA LEU A 85 5.80 11.71 11.00
C LEU A 85 5.86 13.24 10.84
N VAL A 86 6.92 13.70 10.20
CA VAL A 86 7.16 15.13 10.00
C VAL A 86 6.41 15.65 8.78
N GLU A 87 6.46 14.91 7.68
CA GLU A 87 5.89 15.33 6.40
C GLU A 87 5.67 14.12 5.48
N ALA A 88 4.64 14.19 4.61
CA ALA A 88 4.52 13.33 3.46
C ALA A 88 4.80 14.13 2.18
N LEU A 89 5.86 13.76 1.49
CA LEU A 89 6.30 14.35 0.24
C LEU A 89 5.71 13.60 -0.95
N GLY A 90 5.50 14.30 -2.07
CA GLY A 90 5.04 13.69 -3.31
C GLY A 90 3.53 13.46 -3.40
N LEU A 91 2.73 13.85 -2.41
CA LEU A 91 1.27 13.78 -2.49
C LEU A 91 0.74 14.59 -3.68
N PRO A 92 -0.14 14.03 -4.52
CA PRO A 92 -0.75 14.78 -5.61
C PRO A 92 -1.62 15.94 -5.08
N SER A 93 -1.74 17.00 -5.87
CA SER A 93 -2.54 18.18 -5.49
C SER A 93 -3.96 17.78 -5.13
N GLY A 94 -4.47 18.26 -3.98
CA GLY A 94 -5.80 17.95 -3.47
C GLY A 94 -5.86 16.72 -2.56
N ILE A 95 -4.80 15.94 -2.45
CA ILE A 95 -4.65 14.88 -1.44
C ILE A 95 -3.93 15.47 -0.22
N GLN A 96 -4.43 15.13 0.94
CA GLN A 96 -3.95 15.57 2.24
C GLN A 96 -3.69 14.37 3.15
N MET A 97 -2.98 14.60 4.23
CA MET A 97 -2.65 13.63 5.24
C MET A 97 -3.02 14.17 6.63
N THR A 98 -3.56 13.29 7.47
CA THR A 98 -3.74 13.55 8.90
C THR A 98 -3.39 12.29 9.70
N CYS A 99 -3.05 12.47 10.95
CA CYS A 99 -2.80 11.39 11.89
C CYS A 99 -3.98 11.26 12.87
N ASP A 100 -4.19 10.06 13.42
CA ASP A 100 -5.11 9.85 14.54
C ASP A 100 -4.62 10.58 15.81
N GLU A 101 -3.30 10.63 16.03
CA GLU A 101 -2.66 11.49 17.02
C GLU A 101 -2.37 12.86 16.39
N PRO A 102 -2.94 13.96 16.90
CA PRO A 102 -2.80 15.29 16.28
C PRO A 102 -1.36 15.79 16.12
N SER A 103 -0.44 15.32 16.96
CA SER A 103 0.99 15.64 16.88
C SER A 103 1.71 14.85 15.79
N CYS A 104 1.09 13.79 15.25
CA CYS A 104 1.73 12.74 14.43
C CYS A 104 2.96 12.12 15.09
N VAL A 105 3.06 12.15 16.42
CA VAL A 105 4.14 11.58 17.21
C VAL A 105 3.59 10.43 18.05
N TYR A 106 4.14 9.27 17.87
CA TYR A 106 3.69 8.02 18.48
C TYR A 106 4.72 7.51 19.48
N PRO A 107 4.35 7.20 20.71
CA PRO A 107 5.26 6.60 21.69
C PRO A 107 5.88 5.31 21.17
N GLY A 108 7.03 4.92 21.72
CA GLY A 108 7.65 3.62 21.46
C GLY A 108 6.69 2.48 21.78
N ASN A 109 6.76 1.40 21.01
CA ASN A 109 5.90 0.21 21.11
C ASN A 109 4.39 0.50 20.99
N SER A 110 4.00 1.57 20.30
CA SER A 110 2.60 1.93 20.07
C SER A 110 2.18 1.68 18.63
N ILE A 111 0.86 1.68 18.40
CA ILE A 111 0.26 1.62 17.07
C ILE A 111 -0.41 2.95 16.80
N GLY A 112 -0.28 3.42 15.58
CA GLY A 112 -0.93 4.63 15.09
C GLY A 112 -1.48 4.47 13.68
N CYS A 113 -2.22 5.49 13.26
CA CYS A 113 -2.83 5.55 11.95
C CYS A 113 -2.58 6.90 11.28
N ILE A 114 -2.28 6.82 9.99
CA ILE A 114 -2.16 7.98 9.12
C ILE A 114 -3.28 7.87 8.09
N ASN A 115 -4.15 8.87 8.01
CA ASN A 115 -5.19 8.95 7.00
C ASN A 115 -4.70 9.81 5.83
N ILE A 116 -4.78 9.28 4.61
CA ILE A 116 -4.47 9.95 3.35
C ILE A 116 -5.78 10.09 2.59
N PHE A 117 -6.22 11.31 2.36
CA PHE A 117 -7.56 11.58 1.83
C PHE A 117 -7.62 12.85 0.98
N GLY A 118 -8.67 12.96 0.20
CA GLY A 118 -8.94 14.14 -0.61
C GLY A 118 -9.45 13.80 -2.00
N THR A 119 -9.50 14.82 -2.86
CA THR A 119 -9.89 14.67 -4.26
C THR A 119 -8.81 15.28 -5.14
N THR A 120 -8.37 14.54 -6.13
CA THR A 120 -7.31 14.98 -7.04
C THR A 120 -7.69 14.79 -8.50
N ASN A 121 -7.20 15.68 -9.37
CA ASN A 121 -7.24 15.54 -10.82
C ASN A 121 -5.83 15.29 -11.41
N ALA A 122 -4.84 15.07 -10.55
CA ALA A 122 -3.46 14.82 -10.96
C ALA A 122 -3.29 13.34 -11.35
N VAL A 123 -3.72 12.98 -12.56
CA VAL A 123 -3.61 11.62 -13.10
C VAL A 123 -2.14 11.21 -13.23
N GLY A 124 -1.83 9.97 -12.88
CA GLY A 124 -0.50 9.40 -13.00
C GLY A 124 -0.04 8.63 -11.77
N VAL A 125 1.25 8.29 -11.75
CA VAL A 125 1.92 7.64 -10.62
C VAL A 125 2.69 8.69 -9.84
N HIS A 126 2.38 8.81 -8.56
CA HIS A 126 3.02 9.74 -7.65
C HIS A 126 3.87 8.96 -6.65
N ASP A 127 5.18 9.11 -6.71
CA ASP A 127 6.09 8.55 -5.71
C ASP A 127 5.96 9.34 -4.42
N LEU A 128 5.74 8.64 -3.31
CA LEU A 128 5.54 9.22 -2.00
C LEU A 128 6.73 8.91 -1.10
N GLU A 129 7.12 9.88 -0.28
CA GLU A 129 8.13 9.72 0.75
C GLU A 129 7.58 10.21 2.09
N PHE A 130 7.72 9.39 3.12
CA PHE A 130 7.38 9.80 4.48
C PHE A 130 8.67 10.21 5.21
N LYS A 131 8.75 11.50 5.54
CA LYS A 131 9.83 12.06 6.33
C LYS A 131 9.52 11.86 7.81
N VAL A 132 10.37 11.12 8.49
CA VAL A 132 10.15 10.75 9.91
C VAL A 132 11.33 11.19 10.77
N ASP A 133 11.06 11.47 12.04
CA ASP A 133 12.05 11.64 13.08
C ASP A 133 11.81 10.65 14.22
N GLY A 134 12.85 10.22 14.87
CA GLY A 134 12.80 9.37 16.04
C GLY A 134 13.39 10.07 17.26
N TRP A 135 12.80 9.84 18.41
CA TRP A 135 13.37 10.25 19.70
C TRP A 135 13.78 9.02 20.46
N VAL A 136 15.01 9.03 20.94
CA VAL A 136 15.61 7.94 21.72
C VAL A 136 15.98 8.41 23.10
N THR A 137 15.84 7.52 24.10
CA THR A 137 16.27 7.80 25.45
C THR A 137 17.72 7.41 25.62
N ALA A 138 18.60 8.42 25.67
CA ALA A 138 20.03 8.23 25.89
C ALA A 138 20.37 8.37 27.40
N PRO A 139 21.19 7.46 27.97
CA PRO A 139 21.69 7.60 29.33
C PRO A 139 22.39 8.95 29.49
N ILE A 140 22.14 9.64 30.61
CA ILE A 140 22.78 10.93 30.99
C ILE A 140 22.18 12.15 30.28
N ILE A 141 21.84 12.05 28.96
CA ILE A 141 21.39 13.22 28.17
C ILE A 141 19.85 13.33 28.18
N GLY A 142 19.15 12.19 28.40
CA GLY A 142 17.70 12.12 28.29
C GLY A 142 17.21 11.86 26.87
N VAL A 143 16.01 12.35 26.53
CA VAL A 143 15.41 12.16 25.20
C VAL A 143 16.09 13.06 24.17
N VAL A 144 16.56 12.46 23.07
CA VAL A 144 17.26 13.15 22.00
C VAL A 144 16.63 12.78 20.68
N SER A 145 16.38 13.79 19.82
CA SER A 145 15.94 13.58 18.43
C SER A 145 17.09 13.00 17.61
N MET A 146 16.78 12.00 16.79
CA MET A 146 17.75 11.38 15.89
C MET A 146 18.16 12.33 14.77
N SER A 147 17.25 13.16 14.27
CA SER A 147 17.60 14.16 13.25
C SER A 147 18.61 15.17 13.75
N VAL A 148 18.57 15.53 15.03
CA VAL A 148 19.58 16.40 15.65
C VAL A 148 20.89 15.66 15.91
N ALA A 149 20.83 14.40 16.33
CA ALA A 149 22.00 13.60 16.68
C ALA A 149 22.81 13.17 15.43
N VAL A 150 22.12 12.86 14.32
CA VAL A 150 22.72 12.38 13.06
C VAL A 150 22.85 13.52 12.04
N GLY A 151 22.05 14.57 12.17
CA GLY A 151 22.06 15.75 11.29
C GLY A 151 21.10 15.64 10.09
N ASP A 152 20.25 14.60 10.04
CA ASP A 152 19.26 14.40 8.97
C ASP A 152 18.07 13.58 9.46
N TYR A 153 16.96 13.71 8.74
CA TYR A 153 15.74 12.90 8.94
C TYR A 153 15.85 11.56 8.24
N VAL A 154 14.98 10.61 8.63
CA VAL A 154 14.81 9.36 7.91
C VAL A 154 13.69 9.52 6.88
N TYR A 155 13.94 9.06 5.65
CA TYR A 155 12.96 9.10 4.56
C TYR A 155 12.53 7.67 4.23
N LEU A 156 11.26 7.37 4.44
CA LEU A 156 10.66 6.09 4.07
C LEU A 156 10.15 6.22 2.63
N THR A 157 10.88 5.61 1.70
CA THR A 157 10.64 5.69 0.26
C THR A 157 10.01 4.41 -0.28
N GLY A 158 9.61 4.43 -1.57
CA GLY A 158 9.05 3.26 -2.26
C GLY A 158 7.52 3.18 -2.24
N TYR A 159 6.86 4.10 -1.57
CA TYR A 159 5.40 4.25 -1.63
C TYR A 159 4.96 4.95 -2.89
N LYS A 160 3.78 4.58 -3.40
CA LYS A 160 3.18 5.18 -4.59
C LYS A 160 1.69 5.37 -4.41
N LEU A 161 1.18 6.47 -4.92
CA LEU A 161 -0.25 6.66 -5.14
C LEU A 161 -0.50 6.75 -6.65
N VAL A 162 -1.28 5.81 -7.18
CA VAL A 162 -1.70 5.81 -8.58
C VAL A 162 -3.05 6.51 -8.67
N VAL A 163 -3.14 7.55 -9.49
CA VAL A 163 -4.39 8.26 -9.78
C VAL A 163 -4.83 7.91 -11.20
N ASN A 164 -5.94 7.18 -11.31
CA ASN A 164 -6.54 6.78 -12.57
C ASN A 164 -7.31 7.96 -13.17
N GLY A 165 -7.19 8.18 -14.49
CA GLY A 165 -7.97 9.23 -15.17
C GLY A 165 -9.41 8.83 -15.43
N SER A 166 -10.34 9.79 -15.40
CA SER A 166 -11.78 9.63 -15.71
C SER A 166 -12.11 9.58 -17.21
N GLY A 167 -11.20 9.10 -18.04
CA GLY A 167 -11.46 8.87 -19.46
C GLY A 167 -12.41 7.70 -19.67
N SER A 168 -13.48 7.92 -20.42
CA SER A 168 -14.39 6.87 -20.88
C SER A 168 -13.60 5.78 -21.60
N ASP A 169 -13.72 4.57 -21.10
CA ASP A 169 -13.20 3.33 -21.65
C ASP A 169 -11.68 3.11 -21.62
N VAL A 170 -11.40 1.90 -21.14
CA VAL A 170 -10.11 1.26 -21.01
C VAL A 170 -9.34 1.76 -19.79
N LYS A 171 -9.42 1.00 -18.72
CA LYS A 171 -8.38 0.91 -17.70
C LYS A 171 -7.02 0.86 -18.43
N LEU A 172 -6.48 2.02 -18.78
CA LEU A 172 -5.12 2.11 -19.28
C LEU A 172 -4.23 1.78 -18.12
N ILE A 173 -3.94 0.50 -17.98
CA ILE A 173 -2.78 0.03 -17.26
C ILE A 173 -1.58 0.63 -18.01
N HIS A 174 -1.17 1.84 -17.61
CA HIS A 174 0.07 2.44 -18.06
C HIS A 174 1.20 1.84 -17.26
N SER A 175 1.43 0.56 -17.45
CA SER A 175 2.75 0.04 -17.25
C SER A 175 3.31 -0.31 -18.61
N ASN A 176 4.37 0.35 -19.00
CA ASN A 176 5.29 -0.16 -20.02
C ASN A 176 5.97 -1.45 -19.54
N THR A 177 5.33 -2.18 -18.63
CA THR A 177 5.86 -3.36 -17.96
C THR A 177 4.87 -4.49 -18.08
N PHE A 178 5.39 -5.69 -18.16
CA PHE A 178 4.66 -6.95 -18.10
C PHE A 178 3.99 -7.08 -16.73
N GLU A 179 2.72 -6.74 -16.61
CA GLU A 179 1.99 -6.83 -15.34
C GLU A 179 1.29 -8.18 -15.20
N VAL A 180 1.44 -8.79 -14.05
CA VAL A 180 0.75 -10.03 -13.68
C VAL A 180 0.00 -9.77 -12.38
N LEU A 181 -1.33 -9.95 -12.39
CA LEU A 181 -2.15 -9.79 -11.20
C LEU A 181 -2.05 -11.02 -10.29
N GLN A 182 -2.41 -10.83 -9.01
CA GLN A 182 -2.55 -11.93 -8.07
C GLN A 182 -3.68 -12.86 -8.54
N ASN A 183 -3.48 -14.18 -8.41
CA ASN A 183 -4.53 -15.13 -8.72
C ASN A 183 -5.76 -14.92 -7.82
N THR A 184 -6.95 -15.04 -8.41
CA THR A 184 -8.23 -14.83 -7.69
C THR A 184 -9.19 -15.97 -8.04
N PRO A 185 -9.74 -16.64 -7.00
CA PRO A 185 -9.48 -16.50 -5.57
C PRO A 185 -8.10 -17.00 -5.13
N ASN A 186 -7.60 -16.52 -3.98
CA ASN A 186 -6.42 -17.02 -3.30
C ASN A 186 -6.60 -16.85 -1.77
N PRO A 187 -6.70 -17.92 -0.96
CA PRO A 187 -6.62 -19.34 -1.33
C PRO A 187 -7.76 -19.86 -2.23
N PHE A 188 -7.55 -20.99 -2.91
CA PHE A 188 -8.56 -21.61 -3.76
C PHE A 188 -8.62 -23.13 -3.57
N THR A 189 -9.85 -23.70 -3.79
CA THR A 189 -10.13 -25.15 -3.71
C THR A 189 -10.63 -25.72 -5.03
N GLY A 190 -10.94 -24.86 -6.01
CA GLY A 190 -11.49 -25.21 -7.32
C GLY A 190 -10.62 -24.63 -8.43
N ILE A 191 -11.11 -23.62 -9.11
CA ILE A 191 -10.40 -22.90 -10.17
C ILE A 191 -9.99 -21.54 -9.64
N THR A 192 -8.79 -21.10 -10.01
CA THR A 192 -8.30 -19.74 -9.82
C THR A 192 -7.89 -19.14 -11.15
N SER A 193 -8.07 -17.84 -11.30
CA SER A 193 -7.74 -17.09 -12.51
C SER A 193 -6.55 -16.17 -12.25
N ILE A 194 -5.58 -16.18 -13.16
CA ILE A 194 -4.39 -15.32 -13.15
C ILE A 194 -4.49 -14.41 -14.36
N SER A 195 -4.71 -13.13 -14.16
CA SER A 195 -4.76 -12.14 -15.23
C SER A 195 -3.41 -11.46 -15.39
N TYR A 196 -3.02 -11.21 -16.64
CA TYR A 196 -1.79 -10.51 -16.98
C TYR A 196 -1.98 -9.66 -18.24
N ASN A 197 -1.15 -8.62 -18.38
CA ASN A 197 -1.21 -7.70 -19.52
C ASN A 197 0.05 -7.78 -20.37
N LEU A 198 -0.12 -7.70 -21.69
CA LEU A 198 0.96 -7.67 -22.66
C LEU A 198 0.82 -6.46 -23.57
N MET A 199 1.93 -5.79 -23.85
CA MET A 199 1.95 -4.68 -24.82
C MET A 199 1.86 -5.17 -26.25
N GLN A 200 2.38 -6.35 -26.54
CA GLN A 200 2.43 -6.96 -27.86
C GLN A 200 2.12 -8.44 -27.76
N GLN A 201 1.59 -9.00 -28.83
CA GLN A 201 1.38 -10.43 -28.96
C GLN A 201 2.71 -11.18 -28.87
N ARG A 202 2.80 -12.14 -27.95
CA ARG A 202 4.01 -12.98 -27.76
C ARG A 202 3.74 -14.27 -27.01
N ASN A 203 4.73 -15.14 -26.99
CA ASN A 203 4.69 -16.34 -26.16
C ASN A 203 4.94 -15.97 -24.69
N VAL A 204 4.12 -16.54 -23.81
CA VAL A 204 4.23 -16.41 -22.35
C VAL A 204 4.42 -17.80 -21.76
N SER A 205 5.47 -17.96 -20.98
CA SER A 205 5.73 -19.17 -20.20
C SER A 205 5.14 -19.03 -18.81
N PHE A 206 4.33 -19.99 -18.41
CA PHE A 206 3.76 -20.12 -17.07
C PHE A 206 4.37 -21.32 -16.37
N SER A 207 4.96 -21.15 -15.21
CA SER A 207 5.56 -22.20 -14.40
C SER A 207 5.10 -22.16 -12.98
N VAL A 208 4.88 -23.30 -12.34
CA VAL A 208 4.50 -23.42 -10.93
C VAL A 208 5.60 -24.20 -10.20
N TYR A 209 5.96 -23.70 -9.02
CA TYR A 209 7.01 -24.27 -8.16
C TYR A 209 6.44 -24.54 -6.76
N ASN A 210 6.85 -25.63 -6.15
CA ASN A 210 6.58 -25.90 -4.75
C ASN A 210 7.54 -25.13 -3.82
N LEU A 211 7.34 -25.23 -2.50
CA LEU A 211 8.20 -24.56 -1.50
C LEU A 211 9.68 -24.96 -1.56
N MET A 212 10.00 -26.12 -2.11
CA MET A 212 11.39 -26.57 -2.28
C MET A 212 12.02 -26.04 -3.58
N GLY A 213 11.30 -25.24 -4.36
CA GLY A 213 11.75 -24.70 -5.63
C GLY A 213 11.68 -25.71 -6.79
N ALA A 214 11.10 -26.90 -6.59
CA ALA A 214 10.90 -27.85 -7.67
C ALA A 214 9.74 -27.39 -8.56
N LYS A 215 9.97 -27.35 -9.88
CA LYS A 215 8.95 -27.05 -10.88
C LYS A 215 7.94 -28.21 -10.94
N VAL A 216 6.68 -27.96 -10.65
CA VAL A 216 5.59 -28.94 -10.65
C VAL A 216 4.68 -28.82 -11.88
N MET A 217 4.68 -27.67 -12.54
CA MET A 217 3.92 -27.44 -13.77
C MET A 217 4.65 -26.45 -14.68
N GLU A 218 4.51 -26.63 -15.99
CA GLU A 218 4.97 -25.69 -17.00
C GLU A 218 4.03 -25.72 -18.20
N GLN A 219 3.62 -24.54 -18.67
CA GLN A 219 2.78 -24.37 -19.86
C GLN A 219 3.24 -23.15 -20.64
N GLN A 220 3.00 -23.16 -21.95
CA GLN A 220 3.26 -22.02 -22.80
C GLN A 220 1.98 -21.58 -23.49
N TYR A 221 1.79 -20.29 -23.54
CA TYR A 221 0.63 -19.64 -24.14
C TYR A 221 1.08 -18.66 -25.22
N PHE A 222 0.41 -18.69 -26.35
CA PHE A 222 0.53 -17.62 -27.34
C PHE A 222 -0.55 -16.60 -27.02
N ALA A 223 -0.15 -15.46 -26.43
CA ALA A 223 -1.05 -14.48 -25.86
C ALA A 223 -1.09 -13.21 -26.70
N ASN A 224 -2.27 -12.59 -26.78
CA ASN A 224 -2.50 -11.35 -27.55
C ASN A 224 -2.04 -10.12 -26.76
N ALA A 225 -1.87 -9.01 -27.46
CA ALA A 225 -1.73 -7.71 -26.81
C ALA A 225 -2.98 -7.39 -25.97
N GLY A 226 -2.78 -6.73 -24.83
CA GLY A 226 -3.82 -6.45 -23.84
C GLY A 226 -3.92 -7.50 -22.75
N THR A 227 -5.07 -7.56 -22.10
CA THR A 227 -5.32 -8.44 -20.95
C THR A 227 -5.58 -9.88 -21.39
N ASN A 228 -4.87 -10.80 -20.78
CA ASN A 228 -5.01 -12.24 -20.94
C ASN A 228 -5.27 -12.88 -19.57
N THR A 229 -5.83 -14.11 -19.57
CA THR A 229 -6.14 -14.83 -18.33
C THR A 229 -5.72 -16.30 -18.48
N ILE A 230 -5.06 -16.83 -17.44
CA ILE A 230 -4.77 -18.26 -17.27
C ILE A 230 -5.69 -18.79 -16.18
N GLU A 231 -6.36 -19.90 -16.44
CA GLU A 231 -7.12 -20.65 -15.42
C GLU A 231 -6.30 -21.84 -14.95
N LEU A 232 -6.23 -22.00 -13.62
CA LEU A 232 -5.53 -23.10 -12.97
C LEU A 232 -6.48 -23.84 -12.05
N SER A 233 -6.52 -25.18 -12.18
CA SER A 233 -7.33 -26.05 -11.33
C SER A 233 -6.55 -26.51 -10.11
N ALA A 234 -7.17 -26.46 -8.93
CA ALA A 234 -6.64 -27.05 -7.70
C ALA A 234 -6.50 -28.59 -7.79
N ASN A 235 -7.18 -29.23 -8.75
CA ASN A 235 -7.06 -30.70 -8.93
C ASN A 235 -5.69 -31.11 -9.48
N ASP A 236 -4.95 -30.18 -10.07
CA ASP A 236 -3.64 -30.42 -10.65
C ASP A 236 -2.50 -30.27 -9.62
N LEU A 237 -2.84 -29.87 -8.38
CA LEU A 237 -1.88 -29.58 -7.32
C LEU A 237 -2.37 -30.16 -5.98
N GLU A 238 -1.46 -30.55 -5.12
CA GLU A 238 -1.78 -30.88 -3.72
C GLU A 238 -2.07 -29.61 -2.92
N SER A 239 -2.76 -29.74 -1.79
CA SER A 239 -2.95 -28.59 -0.90
C SER A 239 -1.62 -28.09 -0.34
N GLY A 240 -1.40 -26.77 -0.41
CA GLY A 240 -0.13 -26.18 0.01
C GLY A 240 0.14 -24.81 -0.58
N ILE A 241 1.33 -24.30 -0.29
CA ILE A 241 1.83 -23.04 -0.81
C ILE A 241 2.69 -23.31 -2.04
N TYR A 242 2.44 -22.53 -3.10
CA TYR A 242 3.16 -22.58 -4.35
C TYR A 242 3.57 -21.17 -4.78
N PHE A 243 4.57 -21.12 -5.65
CA PHE A 243 4.92 -19.91 -6.40
C PHE A 243 4.65 -20.15 -7.87
N TYR A 244 4.00 -19.22 -8.53
CA TYR A 244 3.88 -19.25 -9.98
C TYR A 244 4.66 -18.12 -10.61
N THR A 245 5.22 -18.39 -11.76
CA THR A 245 6.05 -17.47 -12.53
C THR A 245 5.49 -17.34 -13.92
N LEU A 246 5.26 -16.12 -14.37
CA LEU A 246 5.00 -15.80 -15.77
C LEU A 246 6.22 -15.09 -16.36
N SER A 247 6.62 -15.51 -17.57
CA SER A 247 7.69 -14.87 -18.33
C SER A 247 7.23 -14.59 -19.76
N ASN A 248 7.47 -13.36 -20.21
CA ASN A 248 7.22 -12.94 -21.58
C ASN A 248 8.49 -13.01 -22.47
N GLY A 249 9.57 -13.61 -21.93
CA GLY A 249 10.88 -13.69 -22.57
C GLY A 249 11.83 -12.52 -22.28
N GLU A 250 11.33 -11.39 -21.81
CA GLU A 250 12.10 -10.21 -21.42
C GLU A 250 12.01 -9.95 -19.90
N GLU A 251 10.83 -10.17 -19.37
CA GLU A 251 10.52 -9.94 -17.96
C GLU A 251 9.99 -11.23 -17.33
N ILE A 252 10.18 -11.36 -16.01
CA ILE A 252 9.71 -12.49 -15.21
C ILE A 252 9.01 -11.93 -13.97
N VAL A 253 7.77 -12.34 -13.74
CA VAL A 253 7.00 -12.00 -12.55
C VAL A 253 6.67 -13.26 -11.78
N THR A 254 6.98 -13.27 -10.48
CA THR A 254 6.69 -14.39 -9.57
C THR A 254 5.73 -13.97 -8.49
N LYS A 255 4.71 -14.79 -8.23
CA LYS A 255 3.73 -14.56 -7.16
C LYS A 255 3.45 -15.84 -6.38
N ARG A 256 2.98 -15.69 -5.15
CA ARG A 256 2.59 -16.79 -4.26
C ARG A 256 1.12 -17.12 -4.45
N MET A 257 0.78 -18.41 -4.45
CA MET A 257 -0.60 -18.89 -4.38
C MET A 257 -0.75 -19.97 -3.32
N ILE A 258 -1.97 -20.13 -2.82
CA ILE A 258 -2.31 -21.11 -1.79
C ILE A 258 -3.44 -21.99 -2.32
N VAL A 259 -3.16 -23.28 -2.42
CA VAL A 259 -4.17 -24.33 -2.70
C VAL A 259 -4.68 -24.80 -1.35
N ALA A 260 -5.96 -24.56 -1.05
CA ALA A 260 -6.57 -25.00 0.18
C ALA A 260 -7.04 -26.46 0.08
N SER A 261 -7.09 -27.14 1.21
CA SER A 261 -7.70 -28.48 1.29
C SER A 261 -9.21 -28.40 1.01
N LYS A 262 -9.72 -29.38 0.27
CA LYS A 262 -11.16 -29.54 0.09
C LYS A 262 -11.84 -29.96 1.38
#